data_67ae1e51545276dfa830a9bfab43b6e8
#
_entry.id   67ae1e51545276dfa830a9bfab43b6e8
#
_cell.length_a   1.000
_cell.length_b   1.000
_cell.length_c   1.000
_cell.angle_alpha   90.00
_cell.angle_beta   90.00
_cell.angle_gamma   90.00
#
_symmetry.space_group_name_H-M   'P 1'
#
loop_
_entity.id
_entity.type
_entity.pdbx_description
1 polymer ?
#
loop_
_entity_poly.entity_id
_entity_poly.type
_entity_poly.pdbx_seq_one_letter_code
_entity_poly.pdbx_strand_id
1 'polypeptide(L)'
;PAVIHAPHHGHGVNPCAPAAYDNRPIKEIEAYVEEAMSQTLEAADVLGAETIVLHAGRYEPGADAAARETFAGFLDRHSDPRFALENLPAVYAGYPLLGNTAKDLTALAGETITHFCLDFPHLACTTNYRGLSFTEELERFDALNVTHHHLSNIRRGSITDEHLELDHPEGGLDLNAVVSRLRRHPAVPTTLEYKEDSPEVYARQARVFAGLWEGHARGGRD
;
A
#
# COMPACT_ATOMS: atom_id res chain seq x y z
N PRO A 1 18.41 1.85 -2.29
CA PRO A 1 17.97 0.59 -1.74
C PRO A 1 16.94 -0.05 -2.67
N ALA A 2 16.96 -1.39 -2.80
CA ALA A 2 15.93 -2.13 -3.50
C ALA A 2 14.73 -2.31 -2.58
N VAL A 3 13.53 -2.26 -3.15
CA VAL A 3 12.26 -2.60 -2.50
C VAL A 3 11.58 -3.65 -3.34
N ILE A 4 11.06 -4.69 -2.71
CA ILE A 4 10.28 -5.72 -3.37
C ILE A 4 8.81 -5.51 -3.02
N HIS A 5 7.94 -5.53 -4.00
CA HIS A 5 6.51 -5.66 -3.79
C HIS A 5 6.14 -7.14 -3.88
N ALA A 6 5.64 -7.73 -2.80
CA ALA A 6 5.17 -9.10 -2.80
C ALA A 6 3.96 -9.25 -3.74
N PRO A 7 3.77 -10.40 -4.39
CA PRO A 7 2.56 -10.67 -5.14
C PRO A 7 1.32 -10.51 -4.27
N HIS A 8 0.25 -9.95 -4.82
CA HIS A 8 -0.99 -9.67 -4.12
C HIS A 8 -2.20 -10.36 -4.78
N HIS A 9 -3.42 -10.08 -4.33
CA HIS A 9 -4.65 -10.72 -4.82
C HIS A 9 -4.83 -10.64 -6.36
N GLY A 10 -4.33 -9.59 -7.00
CA GLY A 10 -4.31 -9.48 -8.47
C GLY A 10 -3.41 -10.51 -9.16
N HIS A 11 -2.47 -11.10 -8.43
CA HIS A 11 -1.56 -12.15 -8.88
C HIS A 11 -1.90 -13.53 -8.28
N GLY A 12 -3.08 -13.68 -7.69
CA GLY A 12 -3.52 -14.94 -7.07
C GLY A 12 -2.93 -15.22 -5.68
N VAL A 13 -2.28 -14.23 -5.05
CA VAL A 13 -1.81 -14.30 -3.67
C VAL A 13 -2.70 -13.43 -2.79
N ASN A 14 -3.53 -14.05 -1.95
CA ASN A 14 -4.49 -13.36 -1.10
C ASN A 14 -4.36 -13.86 0.35
N PRO A 15 -3.43 -13.31 1.15
CA PRO A 15 -3.05 -13.85 2.44
C PRO A 15 -4.20 -14.02 3.44
N CYS A 16 -5.16 -13.08 3.46
CA CYS A 16 -6.27 -13.13 4.42
C CYS A 16 -7.43 -14.07 4.02
N ALA A 17 -7.50 -14.47 2.73
CA ALA A 17 -8.54 -15.34 2.23
C ALA A 17 -8.08 -16.05 0.94
N PRO A 18 -7.13 -17.00 1.03
CA PRO A 18 -6.46 -17.59 -0.14
C PRO A 18 -7.43 -18.21 -1.16
N ALA A 19 -8.51 -18.83 -0.68
CA ALA A 19 -9.52 -19.45 -1.54
C ALA A 19 -10.62 -18.48 -2.02
N ALA A 20 -10.65 -17.27 -1.53
CA ALA A 20 -11.63 -16.29 -1.99
C ALA A 20 -11.29 -15.86 -3.43
N TYR A 21 -12.29 -15.99 -4.33
CA TYR A 21 -12.15 -15.60 -5.74
C TYR A 21 -11.20 -16.48 -6.57
N ASP A 22 -10.85 -17.65 -6.08
CA ASP A 22 -10.04 -18.62 -6.77
C ASP A 22 -10.78 -19.98 -6.83
N ASN A 23 -11.00 -20.51 -8.02
CA ASN A 23 -11.72 -21.76 -8.23
C ASN A 23 -10.80 -22.99 -8.20
N ARG A 24 -9.51 -22.81 -7.97
CA ARG A 24 -8.57 -23.94 -7.83
C ARG A 24 -8.82 -24.70 -6.52
N PRO A 25 -8.44 -25.97 -6.44
CA PRO A 25 -8.42 -26.69 -5.16
C PRO A 25 -7.58 -25.96 -4.12
N ILE A 26 -8.05 -25.91 -2.86
CA ILE A 26 -7.37 -25.15 -1.78
C ILE A 26 -5.89 -25.54 -1.65
N LYS A 27 -5.53 -26.80 -1.79
CA LYS A 27 -4.14 -27.27 -1.71
C LYS A 27 -3.25 -26.71 -2.81
N GLU A 28 -3.80 -26.47 -4.00
CA GLU A 28 -3.07 -25.87 -5.11
C GLU A 28 -2.85 -24.38 -4.87
N ILE A 29 -3.85 -23.71 -4.28
CA ILE A 29 -3.74 -22.29 -3.90
C ILE A 29 -2.70 -22.13 -2.80
N GLU A 30 -2.74 -22.93 -1.75
CA GLU A 30 -1.76 -22.93 -0.67
C GLU A 30 -0.34 -23.17 -1.21
N ALA A 31 -0.15 -24.20 -2.03
CA ALA A 31 1.15 -24.47 -2.64
C ALA A 31 1.66 -23.30 -3.51
N TYR A 32 0.76 -22.66 -4.25
CA TYR A 32 1.09 -21.48 -5.05
C TYR A 32 1.51 -20.28 -4.18
N VAL A 33 0.80 -20.03 -3.08
CA VAL A 33 1.13 -18.96 -2.13
C VAL A 33 2.49 -19.21 -1.49
N GLU A 34 2.76 -20.44 -1.03
CA GLU A 34 4.05 -20.84 -0.47
C GLU A 34 5.20 -20.62 -1.46
N GLU A 35 5.04 -21.06 -2.70
CA GLU A 35 6.03 -20.87 -3.76
C GLU A 35 6.25 -19.39 -4.06
N ALA A 36 5.18 -18.60 -4.21
CA ALA A 36 5.27 -17.17 -4.49
C ALA A 36 5.98 -16.40 -3.36
N MET A 37 5.72 -16.76 -2.11
CA MET A 37 6.40 -16.14 -0.97
C MET A 37 7.87 -16.55 -0.89
N SER A 38 8.19 -17.82 -1.15
CA SER A 38 9.57 -18.29 -1.21
C SER A 38 10.38 -17.53 -2.27
N GLN A 39 9.83 -17.38 -3.47
CA GLN A 39 10.45 -16.62 -4.56
C GLN A 39 10.60 -15.14 -4.23
N THR A 40 9.64 -14.56 -3.51
CA THR A 40 9.70 -13.17 -3.05
C THR A 40 10.87 -12.96 -2.09
N LEU A 41 11.03 -13.85 -1.12
CA LEU A 41 12.12 -13.78 -0.15
C LEU A 41 13.49 -14.00 -0.82
N GLU A 42 13.59 -14.98 -1.74
CA GLU A 42 14.82 -15.22 -2.51
C GLU A 42 15.19 -14.01 -3.37
N ALA A 43 14.21 -13.39 -4.06
CA ALA A 43 14.46 -12.17 -4.83
C ALA A 43 14.93 -11.02 -3.93
N ALA A 44 14.34 -10.87 -2.75
CA ALA A 44 14.75 -9.86 -1.78
C ALA A 44 16.19 -10.09 -1.29
N ASP A 45 16.58 -11.34 -1.05
CA ASP A 45 17.95 -11.70 -0.65
C ASP A 45 18.96 -11.41 -1.77
N VAL A 46 18.66 -11.82 -3.00
CA VAL A 46 19.54 -11.61 -4.17
C VAL A 46 19.74 -10.13 -4.46
N LEU A 47 18.69 -9.32 -4.31
CA LEU A 47 18.74 -7.89 -4.59
C LEU A 47 19.19 -7.05 -3.39
N GLY A 48 19.39 -7.66 -2.22
CA GLY A 48 19.69 -6.95 -0.99
C GLY A 48 18.57 -5.97 -0.60
N ALA A 49 17.31 -6.38 -0.79
CA ALA A 49 16.18 -5.54 -0.46
C ALA A 49 16.00 -5.42 1.06
N GLU A 50 15.82 -4.19 1.54
CA GLU A 50 15.59 -3.89 2.95
C GLU A 50 14.11 -3.79 3.30
N THR A 51 13.24 -3.75 2.29
CA THR A 51 11.79 -3.65 2.45
C THR A 51 11.09 -4.60 1.48
N ILE A 52 10.11 -5.35 1.98
CA ILE A 52 9.18 -6.17 1.20
C ILE A 52 7.77 -5.68 1.51
N VAL A 53 7.14 -4.99 0.57
CA VAL A 53 5.78 -4.51 0.72
C VAL A 53 4.81 -5.68 0.64
N LEU A 54 3.90 -5.78 1.60
CA LEU A 54 2.96 -6.88 1.76
C LEU A 54 1.52 -6.36 1.86
N HIS A 55 0.62 -6.92 1.05
CA HIS A 55 -0.83 -6.72 1.18
C HIS A 55 -1.45 -7.78 2.09
N ALA A 56 -2.33 -7.38 3.01
CA ALA A 56 -3.13 -8.34 3.79
C ALA A 56 -4.17 -9.06 2.91
N GLY A 57 -4.74 -8.37 1.93
CA GLY A 57 -5.62 -8.94 0.92
C GLY A 57 -7.09 -8.52 1.05
N ARG A 58 -7.94 -9.14 0.21
CA ARG A 58 -9.38 -8.91 0.14
C ARG A 58 -10.17 -10.11 0.68
N TYR A 59 -11.38 -9.88 1.14
CA TYR A 59 -12.21 -10.93 1.73
C TYR A 59 -13.70 -10.77 1.35
N GLU A 60 -14.50 -11.80 1.58
CA GLU A 60 -15.94 -11.77 1.34
C GLU A 60 -16.64 -10.87 2.37
N PRO A 61 -17.63 -10.07 1.97
CA PRO A 61 -18.42 -9.27 2.90
C PRO A 61 -18.95 -10.13 4.07
N GLY A 62 -18.72 -9.64 5.30
CA GLY A 62 -19.11 -10.36 6.51
C GLY A 62 -18.08 -11.36 7.06
N ALA A 63 -16.98 -11.61 6.36
CA ALA A 63 -15.93 -12.55 6.78
C ALA A 63 -14.72 -11.89 7.46
N ASP A 64 -14.83 -10.64 7.97
CA ASP A 64 -13.72 -9.86 8.54
C ASP A 64 -12.94 -10.66 9.63
N ALA A 65 -13.63 -11.27 10.59
CA ALA A 65 -12.98 -11.99 11.68
C ALA A 65 -12.18 -13.21 11.17
N ALA A 66 -12.75 -13.98 10.24
CA ALA A 66 -12.07 -15.12 9.64
C ALA A 66 -10.88 -14.68 8.78
N ALA A 67 -11.02 -13.56 8.06
CA ALA A 67 -9.93 -13.01 7.26
C ALA A 67 -8.74 -12.55 8.12
N ARG A 68 -9.00 -11.93 9.28
CA ARG A 68 -7.95 -11.54 10.24
C ARG A 68 -7.26 -12.75 10.84
N GLU A 69 -8.00 -13.79 11.23
CA GLU A 69 -7.43 -15.03 11.75
C GLU A 69 -6.57 -15.72 10.69
N THR A 70 -7.05 -15.79 9.44
CA THR A 70 -6.30 -16.38 8.33
C THR A 70 -5.02 -15.60 8.04
N PHE A 71 -5.07 -14.26 8.09
CA PHE A 71 -3.89 -13.42 7.89
C PHE A 71 -2.88 -13.59 9.03
N ALA A 72 -3.32 -13.69 10.28
CA ALA A 72 -2.43 -13.98 11.40
C ALA A 72 -1.72 -15.33 11.20
N GLY A 73 -2.45 -16.38 10.83
CA GLY A 73 -1.86 -17.68 10.50
C GLY A 73 -0.92 -17.65 9.28
N PHE A 74 -1.14 -16.74 8.33
CA PHE A 74 -0.20 -16.51 7.24
C PHE A 74 1.11 -15.89 7.77
N LEU A 75 1.05 -14.88 8.63
CA LEU A 75 2.23 -14.26 9.24
C LEU A 75 3.03 -15.23 10.12
N ASP A 76 2.36 -16.15 10.80
CA ASP A 76 3.03 -17.20 11.58
C ASP A 76 3.88 -18.13 10.71
N ARG A 77 3.48 -18.36 9.45
CA ARG A 77 4.23 -19.21 8.51
C ARG A 77 5.28 -18.44 7.71
N HIS A 78 5.04 -17.17 7.43
CA HIS A 78 5.86 -16.33 6.54
C HIS A 78 6.37 -15.09 7.27
N SER A 79 7.05 -15.27 8.40
CA SER A 79 7.63 -14.15 9.13
C SER A 79 8.96 -13.72 8.50
N ASP A 80 9.07 -12.44 8.12
CA ASP A 80 10.33 -11.82 7.70
C ASP A 80 10.39 -10.38 8.26
N PRO A 81 11.51 -9.97 8.87
CA PRO A 81 11.63 -8.64 9.48
C PRO A 81 11.57 -7.49 8.47
N ARG A 82 11.71 -7.77 7.17
CA ARG A 82 11.63 -6.77 6.08
C ARG A 82 10.19 -6.49 5.63
N PHE A 83 9.20 -7.26 6.11
CA PHE A 83 7.82 -7.02 5.72
C PHE A 83 7.34 -5.64 6.18
N ALA A 84 6.88 -4.84 5.22
CA ALA A 84 6.19 -3.58 5.42
C ALA A 84 4.72 -3.76 5.01
N LEU A 85 3.82 -3.80 6.00
CA LEU A 85 2.39 -3.97 5.73
C LEU A 85 1.81 -2.67 5.14
N GLU A 86 1.20 -2.79 3.97
CA GLU A 86 0.64 -1.66 3.24
C GLU A 86 -0.82 -1.42 3.60
N ASN A 87 -1.21 -0.13 3.72
CA ASN A 87 -2.61 0.23 3.83
C ASN A 87 -3.31 0.08 2.48
N LEU A 88 -4.42 -0.66 2.48
CA LEU A 88 -5.23 -0.93 1.29
C LEU A 88 -6.48 -0.04 1.26
N PRO A 89 -7.11 0.20 0.09
CA PRO A 89 -8.40 0.86 0.04
C PRO A 89 -9.44 0.07 0.84
N ALA A 90 -10.41 0.76 1.45
CA ALA A 90 -11.45 0.08 2.26
C ALA A 90 -12.26 -0.90 1.43
N VAL A 91 -12.43 -0.62 0.13
CA VAL A 91 -13.14 -1.45 -0.82
C VAL A 91 -12.47 -1.40 -2.18
N TYR A 92 -12.41 -2.54 -2.89
CA TYR A 92 -11.96 -2.62 -4.27
C TYR A 92 -12.83 -3.62 -5.04
N ALA A 93 -13.36 -3.18 -6.19
CA ALA A 93 -14.28 -3.98 -7.03
C ALA A 93 -15.45 -4.60 -6.24
N GLY A 94 -15.97 -3.89 -5.23
CA GLY A 94 -17.10 -4.33 -4.40
C GLY A 94 -16.72 -5.23 -3.20
N TYR A 95 -15.44 -5.55 -3.03
CA TYR A 95 -14.95 -6.39 -1.93
C TYR A 95 -14.20 -5.57 -0.90
N PRO A 96 -14.42 -5.82 0.40
CA PRO A 96 -13.62 -5.21 1.46
C PRO A 96 -12.20 -5.75 1.47
N LEU A 97 -11.24 -4.89 1.87
CA LEU A 97 -9.85 -5.26 2.08
C LEU A 97 -9.46 -5.03 3.54
N LEU A 98 -8.46 -5.79 4.02
CA LEU A 98 -7.91 -5.61 5.37
C LEU A 98 -6.84 -4.51 5.39
N GLY A 99 -6.73 -3.79 6.54
CA GLY A 99 -5.64 -2.85 6.78
C GLY A 99 -5.81 -1.54 6.03
N ASN A 100 -6.84 -0.74 6.36
CA ASN A 100 -7.17 0.46 5.57
C ASN A 100 -6.70 1.76 6.23
N THR A 101 -6.50 1.76 7.54
CA THR A 101 -6.08 2.91 8.35
C THR A 101 -4.88 2.54 9.23
N ALA A 102 -4.21 3.53 9.79
CA ALA A 102 -3.11 3.30 10.74
C ALA A 102 -3.54 2.38 11.89
N LYS A 103 -4.75 2.58 12.42
CA LYS A 103 -5.32 1.73 13.47
C LYS A 103 -5.55 0.29 13.00
N ASP A 104 -6.09 0.12 11.78
CA ASP A 104 -6.34 -1.21 11.22
C ASP A 104 -5.03 -1.97 11.00
N LEU A 105 -3.99 -1.28 10.48
CA LEU A 105 -2.66 -1.85 10.27
C LEU A 105 -2.01 -2.29 11.58
N THR A 106 -2.05 -1.45 12.61
CA THR A 106 -1.52 -1.81 13.95
C THR A 106 -2.20 -3.07 14.49
N ALA A 107 -3.52 -3.17 14.34
CA ALA A 107 -4.29 -4.33 14.80
C ALA A 107 -3.99 -5.61 14.02
N LEU A 108 -3.63 -5.51 12.73
CA LEU A 108 -3.25 -6.64 11.88
C LEU A 108 -1.81 -7.08 12.09
N ALA A 109 -0.91 -6.12 12.26
CA ALA A 109 0.53 -6.37 12.40
C ALA A 109 0.87 -7.12 13.68
N GLY A 110 0.10 -6.90 14.75
CA GLY A 110 0.39 -7.47 16.06
C GLY A 110 1.82 -7.13 16.52
N GLU A 111 2.56 -8.15 16.94
CA GLU A 111 3.98 -8.06 17.27
C GLU A 111 4.90 -8.55 16.13
N THR A 112 4.32 -9.08 15.05
CA THR A 112 5.05 -9.74 13.97
C THR A 112 5.60 -8.75 12.95
N ILE A 113 4.82 -7.72 12.59
CA ILE A 113 5.21 -6.69 11.62
C ILE A 113 5.44 -5.37 12.34
N THR A 114 6.63 -4.81 12.15
CA THR A 114 7.04 -3.53 12.76
C THR A 114 7.25 -2.41 11.74
N HIS A 115 7.17 -2.71 10.44
CA HIS A 115 7.33 -1.75 9.36
C HIS A 115 6.04 -1.64 8.54
N PHE A 116 5.80 -0.44 8.00
CA PHE A 116 4.60 -0.15 7.25
C PHE A 116 4.92 0.55 5.94
N CYS A 117 4.12 0.26 4.92
CA CYS A 117 4.08 1.04 3.69
C CYS A 117 2.84 1.93 3.72
N LEU A 118 3.03 3.22 3.53
CA LEU A 118 1.91 4.17 3.39
C LEU A 118 1.68 4.44 1.91
N ASP A 119 0.56 3.94 1.40
CA ASP A 119 0.01 4.32 0.10
C ASP A 119 -0.99 5.47 0.29
N PHE A 120 -0.68 6.62 -0.30
CA PHE A 120 -1.50 7.83 -0.17
C PHE A 120 -2.83 7.73 -0.95
N PRO A 121 -2.86 7.28 -2.21
CA PRO A 121 -4.09 6.96 -2.93
C PRO A 121 -5.02 6.02 -2.18
N HIS A 122 -4.52 4.92 -1.65
CA HIS A 122 -5.30 3.96 -0.88
C HIS A 122 -5.94 4.60 0.36
N LEU A 123 -5.18 5.45 1.06
CA LEU A 123 -5.71 6.20 2.20
C LEU A 123 -6.81 7.18 1.76
N ALA A 124 -6.62 7.90 0.65
CA ALA A 124 -7.63 8.81 0.13
C ALA A 124 -8.90 8.06 -0.31
N CYS A 125 -8.78 6.90 -0.98
CA CYS A 125 -9.91 6.03 -1.30
C CYS A 125 -10.68 5.61 -0.02
N THR A 126 -9.95 5.22 1.02
CA THR A 126 -10.52 4.82 2.31
C THR A 126 -11.26 5.95 2.98
N THR A 127 -10.66 7.15 3.03
CA THR A 127 -11.28 8.31 3.67
C THR A 127 -12.51 8.78 2.91
N ASN A 128 -12.48 8.77 1.58
CA ASN A 128 -13.64 9.05 0.74
C ASN A 128 -14.77 8.04 1.00
N TYR A 129 -14.46 6.74 1.04
CA TYR A 129 -15.45 5.69 1.27
C TYR A 129 -16.11 5.78 2.66
N ARG A 130 -15.29 6.06 3.69
CA ARG A 130 -15.77 6.11 5.09
C ARG A 130 -16.22 7.48 5.55
N GLY A 131 -16.10 8.53 4.74
CA GLY A 131 -16.41 9.92 5.11
C GLY A 131 -15.49 10.46 6.20
N LEU A 132 -14.20 10.10 6.18
CA LEU A 132 -13.19 10.53 7.13
C LEU A 132 -12.36 11.70 6.57
N SER A 133 -11.67 12.41 7.45
CA SER A 133 -10.70 13.42 7.05
C SER A 133 -9.38 12.77 6.60
N PHE A 134 -8.97 13.02 5.34
CA PHE A 134 -7.70 12.52 4.82
C PHE A 134 -6.50 13.01 5.66
N THR A 135 -6.49 14.30 6.01
CA THR A 135 -5.39 14.90 6.77
C THR A 135 -5.28 14.30 8.18
N GLU A 136 -6.42 14.09 8.87
CA GLU A 136 -6.40 13.49 10.20
C GLU A 136 -5.95 12.02 10.17
N GLU A 137 -6.40 11.24 9.17
CA GLU A 137 -5.94 9.86 9.01
C GLU A 137 -4.46 9.81 8.63
N LEU A 138 -3.98 10.73 7.77
CA LEU A 138 -2.58 10.86 7.38
C LEU A 138 -1.68 11.13 8.61
N GLU A 139 -2.10 12.00 9.52
CA GLU A 139 -1.37 12.30 10.75
C GLU A 139 -1.24 11.08 11.68
N ARG A 140 -2.23 10.17 11.68
CA ARG A 140 -2.16 8.94 12.48
C ARG A 140 -1.05 7.99 12.04
N PHE A 141 -0.61 8.07 10.78
CA PHE A 141 0.54 7.31 10.31
C PHE A 141 1.87 7.80 10.90
N ASP A 142 1.93 8.99 11.51
CA ASP A 142 3.14 9.47 12.20
C ASP A 142 3.49 8.64 13.45
N ALA A 143 2.52 7.88 13.98
CA ALA A 143 2.74 6.93 15.09
C ALA A 143 3.29 5.57 14.62
N LEU A 144 3.34 5.31 13.30
CA LEU A 144 3.81 4.05 12.73
C LEU A 144 5.25 4.21 12.20
N ASN A 145 5.99 3.11 12.24
CA ASN A 145 7.29 3.05 11.59
C ASN A 145 7.12 2.82 10.07
N VAL A 146 6.76 3.89 9.36
CA VAL A 146 6.62 3.86 7.89
C VAL A 146 8.00 3.84 7.28
N THR A 147 8.32 2.79 6.52
CA THR A 147 9.61 2.57 5.87
C THR A 147 9.55 2.73 4.35
N HIS A 148 8.35 2.83 3.79
CA HIS A 148 8.13 3.03 2.36
C HIS A 148 6.85 3.81 2.09
N HIS A 149 6.83 4.54 0.97
CA HIS A 149 5.64 5.24 0.50
C HIS A 149 5.32 4.83 -0.94
N HIS A 150 4.02 4.69 -1.24
CA HIS A 150 3.51 4.65 -2.62
C HIS A 150 2.74 5.93 -2.92
N LEU A 151 2.92 6.44 -4.13
CA LEU A 151 2.31 7.70 -4.56
C LEU A 151 1.88 7.65 -6.02
N SER A 152 0.62 7.89 -6.24
CA SER A 152 -0.01 8.29 -7.50
C SER A 152 -1.14 9.26 -7.19
N ASN A 153 -2.05 9.50 -8.12
CA ASN A 153 -3.22 10.33 -7.88
C ASN A 153 -4.50 9.51 -8.11
N ILE A 154 -5.60 9.98 -7.59
CA ILE A 154 -6.96 9.47 -7.84
C ILE A 154 -7.88 10.61 -8.23
N ARG A 155 -9.02 10.33 -8.87
CA ARG A 155 -10.06 11.34 -9.09
C ARG A 155 -10.61 11.84 -7.78
N ARG A 156 -11.01 13.09 -7.79
CA ARG A 156 -11.64 13.72 -6.62
C ARG A 156 -12.84 12.91 -6.15
N GLY A 157 -12.81 12.50 -4.87
CA GLY A 157 -13.87 11.71 -4.25
C GLY A 157 -13.94 10.25 -4.69
N SER A 158 -12.98 9.77 -5.50
CA SER A 158 -12.91 8.35 -5.87
C SER A 158 -12.71 7.46 -4.65
N ILE A 159 -13.37 6.31 -4.66
CA ILE A 159 -13.18 5.22 -3.71
C ILE A 159 -12.35 4.07 -4.30
N THR A 160 -11.95 4.23 -5.56
CA THR A 160 -11.19 3.25 -6.33
C THR A 160 -9.80 3.79 -6.57
N ASP A 161 -8.81 2.96 -6.34
CA ASP A 161 -7.44 3.27 -6.71
C ASP A 161 -7.27 3.21 -8.23
N GLU A 162 -6.89 4.34 -8.81
CA GLU A 162 -6.84 4.55 -10.25
C GLU A 162 -5.42 4.69 -10.79
N HIS A 163 -4.42 4.87 -9.93
CA HIS A 163 -3.02 5.11 -10.29
C HIS A 163 -2.85 6.22 -11.34
N LEU A 164 -3.55 7.35 -11.15
CA LEU A 164 -3.45 8.49 -12.04
C LEU A 164 -2.10 9.20 -11.88
N GLU A 165 -1.68 9.88 -12.91
CA GLU A 165 -0.52 10.76 -12.86
C GLU A 165 -0.73 11.93 -11.89
N LEU A 166 0.33 12.43 -11.26
CA LEU A 166 0.24 13.49 -10.23
C LEU A 166 -0.41 14.77 -10.76
N ASP A 167 -0.15 15.14 -12.01
CA ASP A 167 -0.69 16.31 -12.69
C ASP A 167 -1.96 16.03 -13.51
N HIS A 168 -2.61 14.87 -13.28
CA HIS A 168 -3.85 14.54 -13.99
C HIS A 168 -4.93 15.61 -13.72
N PRO A 169 -5.62 16.12 -14.76
CA PRO A 169 -6.55 17.27 -14.63
C PRO A 169 -7.74 16.98 -13.69
N GLU A 170 -8.13 15.72 -13.56
CA GLU A 170 -9.19 15.27 -12.63
C GLU A 170 -8.64 14.80 -11.28
N GLY A 171 -7.33 14.95 -11.04
CA GLY A 171 -6.67 14.56 -9.80
C GLY A 171 -7.28 15.26 -8.58
N GLY A 172 -7.48 14.51 -7.52
CA GLY A 172 -8.14 14.97 -6.31
C GLY A 172 -7.41 14.70 -5.01
N LEU A 173 -6.25 14.02 -5.07
CA LEU A 173 -5.40 13.83 -3.90
C LEU A 173 -4.86 15.19 -3.43
N ASP A 174 -4.88 15.44 -2.12
CA ASP A 174 -4.25 16.61 -1.53
C ASP A 174 -2.72 16.47 -1.56
N LEU A 175 -2.12 16.81 -2.71
CA LEU A 175 -0.68 16.72 -2.91
C LEU A 175 0.12 17.65 -2.00
N ASN A 176 -0.48 18.74 -1.48
CA ASN A 176 0.18 19.61 -0.52
C ASN A 176 0.32 18.91 0.85
N ALA A 177 -0.73 18.26 1.33
CA ALA A 177 -0.68 17.46 2.54
C ALA A 177 0.33 16.30 2.39
N VAL A 178 0.32 15.60 1.24
CA VAL A 178 1.27 14.51 0.93
C VAL A 178 2.72 15.03 0.96
N VAL A 179 3.04 16.07 0.21
CA VAL A 179 4.41 16.63 0.16
C VAL A 179 4.86 17.14 1.53
N SER A 180 3.95 17.76 2.28
CA SER A 180 4.23 18.18 3.67
C SER A 180 4.63 17.00 4.54
N ARG A 181 3.91 15.89 4.44
CA ARG A 181 4.23 14.62 5.14
C ARG A 181 5.59 14.06 4.71
N LEU A 182 5.81 13.92 3.40
CA LEU A 182 7.06 13.39 2.85
C LEU A 182 8.28 14.21 3.32
N ARG A 183 8.13 15.53 3.44
CA ARG A 183 9.20 16.41 3.91
C ARG A 183 9.52 16.26 5.40
N ARG A 184 8.57 15.81 6.21
CA ARG A 184 8.84 15.43 7.61
C ARG A 184 9.62 14.14 7.71
N HIS A 185 9.55 13.27 6.68
CA HIS A 185 10.18 11.96 6.64
C HIS A 185 11.06 11.76 5.39
N PRO A 186 12.06 12.64 5.14
CA PRO A 186 12.79 12.69 3.86
C PRO A 186 13.68 11.48 3.60
N ALA A 187 13.95 10.66 4.61
CA ALA A 187 14.74 9.44 4.49
C ALA A 187 13.91 8.23 4.01
N VAL A 188 12.57 8.32 4.05
CA VAL A 188 11.70 7.23 3.62
C VAL A 188 11.55 7.27 2.10
N PRO A 189 11.90 6.19 1.39
CA PRO A 189 11.75 6.13 -0.06
C PRO A 189 10.29 6.23 -0.50
N THR A 190 10.07 6.81 -1.67
CA THR A 190 8.74 6.92 -2.29
C THR A 190 8.78 6.33 -3.69
N THR A 191 7.94 5.33 -3.96
CA THR A 191 7.69 4.79 -5.29
C THR A 191 6.52 5.53 -5.94
N LEU A 192 6.71 5.98 -7.19
CA LEU A 192 5.62 6.47 -8.02
C LEU A 192 4.98 5.27 -8.72
N GLU A 193 3.69 5.04 -8.49
CA GLU A 193 2.96 3.89 -9.05
C GLU A 193 1.93 4.32 -10.07
N TYR A 194 2.17 3.98 -11.33
CA TYR A 194 1.26 4.27 -12.44
C TYR A 194 0.90 3.01 -13.21
N LYS A 195 -0.27 3.00 -13.85
CA LYS A 195 -0.71 1.90 -14.73
C LYS A 195 0.05 1.81 -16.04
N GLU A 196 0.61 2.93 -16.50
CA GLU A 196 1.37 2.96 -17.74
C GLU A 196 2.86 2.75 -17.48
N ASP A 197 3.43 1.71 -18.07
CA ASP A 197 4.86 1.35 -17.98
C ASP A 197 5.72 2.11 -18.99
N SER A 198 5.41 3.38 -19.26
CA SER A 198 6.20 4.21 -20.18
C SER A 198 7.33 4.92 -19.43
N PRO A 199 8.61 4.72 -19.78
CA PRO A 199 9.72 5.45 -19.21
C PRO A 199 9.56 6.98 -19.34
N GLU A 200 8.93 7.46 -20.39
CA GLU A 200 8.64 8.86 -20.62
C GLU A 200 7.65 9.42 -19.60
N VAL A 201 6.60 8.65 -19.29
CA VAL A 201 5.63 9.02 -18.23
C VAL A 201 6.34 9.11 -16.90
N TYR A 202 7.10 8.08 -16.51
CA TYR A 202 7.85 8.10 -15.24
C TYR A 202 8.83 9.28 -15.16
N ALA A 203 9.59 9.55 -16.24
CA ALA A 203 10.51 10.69 -16.28
C ALA A 203 9.78 12.03 -16.19
N ARG A 204 8.58 12.15 -16.78
CA ARG A 204 7.74 13.34 -16.65
C ARG A 204 7.22 13.50 -15.23
N GLN A 205 6.67 12.43 -14.66
CA GLN A 205 6.09 12.45 -13.32
C GLN A 205 7.15 12.68 -12.22
N ALA A 206 8.37 12.21 -12.41
CA ALA A 206 9.49 12.54 -11.54
C ALA A 206 9.77 14.06 -11.53
N ARG A 207 9.68 14.73 -12.69
CA ARG A 207 9.81 16.20 -12.77
C ARG A 207 8.62 16.92 -12.13
N VAL A 208 7.40 16.41 -12.30
CA VAL A 208 6.21 16.96 -11.62
C VAL A 208 6.39 16.86 -10.11
N PHE A 209 6.80 15.70 -9.62
CA PHE A 209 7.06 15.49 -8.19
C PHE A 209 8.15 16.44 -7.66
N ALA A 210 9.26 16.58 -8.39
CA ALA A 210 10.32 17.54 -8.02
C ALA A 210 9.80 18.96 -7.94
N GLY A 211 8.95 19.39 -8.89
CA GLY A 211 8.31 20.71 -8.88
C GLY A 211 7.40 20.91 -7.67
N LEU A 212 6.61 19.91 -7.30
CA LEU A 212 5.78 19.94 -6.07
C LEU A 212 6.66 20.05 -4.81
N TRP A 213 7.75 19.28 -4.78
CA TRP A 213 8.71 19.31 -3.69
C TRP A 213 9.35 20.70 -3.52
N GLU A 214 9.82 21.32 -4.60
CA GLU A 214 10.46 22.66 -4.58
C GLU A 214 9.45 23.78 -4.31
N GLY A 215 8.27 23.72 -4.92
CA GLY A 215 7.21 24.72 -4.74
C GLY A 215 6.78 24.86 -3.29
N HIS A 216 6.63 23.74 -2.59
CA HIS A 216 6.30 23.72 -1.16
C HIS A 216 7.41 24.35 -0.28
N ALA A 217 8.69 24.31 -0.74
CA ALA A 217 9.81 24.91 -0.04
C ALA A 217 9.75 26.45 -0.04
N ARG A 218 9.08 27.06 -1.03
CA ARG A 218 9.00 28.52 -1.20
C ARG A 218 7.80 29.13 -0.48
N GLY A 219 6.69 28.38 -0.32
CA GLY A 219 5.46 28.82 0.32
C GLY A 219 5.47 28.79 1.85
N GLY A 220 6.46 28.20 2.47
CA GLY A 220 6.57 28.09 3.94
C GLY A 220 7.48 29.11 4.59
N ARG A 221 7.75 30.25 3.95
CA ARG A 221 8.62 31.32 4.45
C ARG A 221 7.93 32.69 4.55
N ASP A 222 6.59 32.71 4.59
CA ASP A 222 5.80 33.93 4.85
C ASP A 222 5.22 33.90 6.27
#